data_168215b54b37988f8a8f4779b262fa83
#
_entry.id   168215b54b37988f8a8f4779b262fa83
#
_cell.length_a   1.000
_cell.length_b   1.000
_cell.length_c   1.000
_cell.angle_alpha   90.00
_cell.angle_beta   90.00
_cell.angle_gamma   90.00
#
_symmetry.space_group_name_H-M   'P 1'
#
loop_
_entity.id
_entity.type
_entity.pdbx_description
1 polymer ?
#
loop_
_entity_poly.entity_id
_entity_poly.type
_entity_poly.pdbx_seq_one_letter_code
_entity_poly.pdbx_strand_id
1 'polypeptide(L)'
;MINKPLFDKAVVDEATRKLIDSLKQTCGSYGLGNDGNEYKIIIQVFLYKYFNDKFAYEAKRVPIYGERLSEAEKWDEEYDKFTDDEIEELFAFLPANTPHLRPEHTIHHLNNKIGDGDFSFLFDSTMVNIAHLNADIFSMATVNKTKLTIFEEITVYIPDSSQRDEFAIALMRHIAKPETNFEAIFSMKYDFFSTMFEYLIKDYNKDGGGKYAEYYTPRSIADIMARLLVGEEKDLRGVTCYDPSAGSGTLLMALAHQVGEDRCTIYSQDISQKSSKMLRLNLILNNLVGSIQNIIQGNTLLNPGHRDKDGKIKKFDFIVSNPPFKLDFPDERDTIAKDNVRFWAGVPNVPPKIDPDKPKMEIYLCFIQHMLYSLEKNGKGAIVVPTGFITGKSGIKKKILERIVDKHIVYGVVKMPSKIFATTGTNVSVLFFDNSRKQDRVVLIDASNMGHDEKDGNNMRTFLDPKEIDTIVETFLKKEAKEDFSVVVSHEDIKKKKYSLSAGQYFDVKIEYDPITDEEYKSRISTFKQNLTKLFSSAHDLEAKIIGTTDKIVKA
;
A
#
# COMPACT_ATOMS: atom_id res chain seq x y z
N MET A 1 29.85 -9.93 -29.22
CA MET A 1 28.52 -10.09 -28.61
C MET A 1 28.64 -11.18 -27.54
N ILE A 2 28.91 -10.81 -26.30
CA ILE A 2 29.02 -11.75 -25.18
C ILE A 2 27.58 -12.01 -24.75
N ASN A 3 27.13 -13.27 -24.87
CA ASN A 3 25.84 -13.72 -24.30
C ASN A 3 25.85 -13.42 -22.80
N LYS A 4 25.18 -12.33 -22.38
CA LYS A 4 24.81 -12.14 -20.98
C LYS A 4 23.88 -13.30 -20.61
N PRO A 5 24.15 -14.03 -19.52
CA PRO A 5 23.20 -15.02 -19.04
C PRO A 5 21.86 -14.30 -18.79
N LEU A 6 20.78 -14.85 -19.36
CA LEU A 6 19.42 -14.45 -18.99
C LEU A 6 19.30 -14.78 -17.49
N PHE A 7 19.32 -13.76 -16.65
CA PHE A 7 19.02 -13.92 -15.23
C PHE A 7 17.54 -14.31 -15.11
N ASP A 8 17.32 -15.48 -14.55
CA ASP A 8 15.96 -15.94 -14.26
C ASP A 8 15.45 -15.17 -13.03
N LYS A 9 14.44 -14.32 -13.23
CA LYS A 9 13.78 -13.56 -12.17
C LYS A 9 13.36 -14.47 -10.99
N ALA A 10 12.89 -15.67 -11.28
CA ALA A 10 12.46 -16.63 -10.28
C ALA A 10 13.59 -17.06 -9.35
N VAL A 11 14.81 -17.20 -9.87
CA VAL A 11 16.00 -17.58 -9.08
C VAL A 11 16.37 -16.48 -8.09
N VAL A 12 16.30 -15.22 -8.51
CA VAL A 12 16.63 -14.08 -7.65
C VAL A 12 15.56 -13.86 -6.60
N ASP A 13 14.28 -13.99 -6.97
CA ASP A 13 13.15 -13.94 -6.04
C ASP A 13 13.28 -15.01 -4.95
N GLU A 14 13.64 -16.23 -5.34
CA GLU A 14 13.83 -17.33 -4.40
C GLU A 14 15.03 -17.11 -3.47
N ALA A 15 16.17 -16.67 -3.99
CA ALA A 15 17.36 -16.37 -3.19
C ALA A 15 17.08 -15.27 -2.16
N THR A 16 16.35 -14.22 -2.56
CA THR A 16 15.98 -13.12 -1.67
C THR A 16 15.00 -13.56 -0.59
N ARG A 17 14.01 -14.40 -0.92
CA ARG A 17 13.10 -14.97 0.08
C ARG A 17 13.85 -15.83 1.09
N LYS A 18 14.77 -16.68 0.63
CA LYS A 18 15.65 -17.47 1.49
C LYS A 18 16.51 -16.61 2.42
N LEU A 19 17.02 -15.48 1.93
CA LEU A 19 17.74 -14.52 2.77
C LEU A 19 16.83 -14.00 3.89
N ILE A 20 15.64 -13.50 3.56
CA ILE A 20 14.69 -12.97 4.53
C ILE A 20 14.32 -14.03 5.56
N ASP A 21 14.02 -15.25 5.14
CA ASP A 21 13.66 -16.37 6.02
C ASP A 21 14.83 -16.76 6.94
N SER A 22 16.06 -16.74 6.42
CA SER A 22 17.26 -16.99 7.22
C SER A 22 17.49 -15.93 8.30
N LEU A 23 17.25 -14.64 7.97
CA LEU A 23 17.33 -13.55 8.93
C LEU A 23 16.24 -13.70 10.02
N LYS A 24 15.00 -14.05 9.64
CA LYS A 24 13.91 -14.33 10.58
C LYS A 24 14.27 -15.50 11.52
N GLN A 25 14.77 -16.60 10.97
CA GLN A 25 15.19 -17.75 11.75
C GLN A 25 16.28 -17.37 12.74
N THR A 26 17.25 -16.56 12.33
CA THR A 26 18.29 -16.04 13.21
C THR A 26 17.70 -15.21 14.35
N CYS A 27 16.84 -14.22 14.05
CA CYS A 27 16.16 -13.44 15.08
C CYS A 27 15.37 -14.34 16.06
N GLY A 28 14.65 -15.34 15.54
CA GLY A 28 13.92 -16.30 16.37
C GLY A 28 14.82 -17.12 17.29
N SER A 29 16.01 -17.53 16.82
CA SER A 29 16.99 -18.30 17.61
C SER A 29 17.58 -17.50 18.78
N TYR A 30 17.57 -16.16 18.70
CA TYR A 30 18.03 -15.25 19.76
C TYR A 30 16.88 -14.61 20.55
N GLY A 31 15.68 -15.18 20.50
CA GLY A 31 14.54 -14.78 21.32
C GLY A 31 13.76 -13.57 20.82
N LEU A 32 14.01 -13.13 19.58
CA LEU A 32 13.33 -12.00 18.95
C LEU A 32 12.19 -12.43 18.00
N GLY A 33 11.87 -13.73 17.92
CA GLY A 33 10.80 -14.23 17.05
C GLY A 33 9.46 -13.59 17.39
N ASN A 34 8.80 -13.01 16.38
CA ASN A 34 7.54 -12.29 16.51
C ASN A 34 7.59 -11.03 17.41
N ASP A 35 8.79 -10.54 17.77
CA ASP A 35 8.97 -9.28 18.49
C ASP A 35 8.92 -8.08 17.53
N GLY A 36 8.46 -6.93 17.99
CA GLY A 36 8.45 -5.69 17.21
C GLY A 36 9.84 -5.23 16.74
N ASN A 37 10.92 -5.72 17.35
CA ASN A 37 12.30 -5.42 16.99
C ASN A 37 12.83 -6.35 15.89
N GLU A 38 12.33 -7.60 15.78
CA GLU A 38 12.68 -8.52 14.68
C GLU A 38 12.56 -7.82 13.33
N TYR A 39 11.42 -7.20 13.09
CA TYR A 39 11.15 -6.46 11.86
C TYR A 39 12.16 -5.32 11.60
N LYS A 40 12.53 -4.56 12.63
CA LYS A 40 13.51 -3.47 12.50
C LYS A 40 14.89 -3.99 12.10
N ILE A 41 15.31 -5.11 12.70
CA ILE A 41 16.59 -5.76 12.41
C ILE A 41 16.62 -6.24 10.97
N ILE A 42 15.62 -7.02 10.56
CA ILE A 42 15.57 -7.61 9.22
C ILE A 42 15.58 -6.52 8.14
N ILE A 43 14.79 -5.46 8.31
CA ILE A 43 14.78 -4.35 7.34
C ILE A 43 16.14 -3.67 7.25
N GLN A 44 16.79 -3.39 8.37
CA GLN A 44 18.07 -2.68 8.35
C GLN A 44 19.17 -3.55 7.74
N VAL A 45 19.22 -4.84 8.07
CA VAL A 45 20.20 -5.78 7.48
C VAL A 45 19.96 -5.96 5.98
N PHE A 46 18.69 -6.10 5.57
CA PHE A 46 18.32 -6.16 4.16
C PHE A 46 18.69 -4.89 3.41
N LEU A 47 18.42 -3.73 4.01
CA LEU A 47 18.76 -2.44 3.42
C LEU A 47 20.27 -2.20 3.35
N TYR A 48 21.03 -2.67 4.33
CA TYR A 48 22.49 -2.63 4.27
C TYR A 48 23.01 -3.46 3.09
N LYS A 49 22.48 -4.67 2.90
CA LYS A 49 22.80 -5.48 1.72
C LYS A 49 22.44 -4.76 0.42
N TYR A 50 21.26 -4.15 0.36
CA TYR A 50 20.84 -3.34 -0.79
C TYR A 50 21.79 -2.16 -1.05
N PHE A 51 22.23 -1.45 -0.01
CA PHE A 51 23.17 -0.33 -0.14
C PHE A 51 24.53 -0.79 -0.68
N ASN A 52 25.06 -1.87 -0.13
CA ASN A 52 26.33 -2.45 -0.60
C ASN A 52 26.28 -2.80 -2.09
N ASP A 53 25.25 -3.51 -2.51
CA ASP A 53 25.14 -3.97 -3.89
C ASP A 53 24.79 -2.84 -4.85
N LYS A 54 23.98 -1.86 -4.41
CA LYS A 54 23.65 -0.66 -5.20
C LYS A 54 24.88 0.21 -5.42
N PHE A 55 25.66 0.42 -4.36
CA PHE A 55 26.93 1.13 -4.47
C PHE A 55 27.86 0.43 -5.47
N ALA A 56 28.08 -0.87 -5.32
CA ALA A 56 28.91 -1.66 -6.24
C ALA A 56 28.43 -1.55 -7.70
N TYR A 57 27.11 -1.66 -7.90
CA TYR A 57 26.49 -1.57 -9.23
C TYR A 57 26.75 -0.22 -9.90
N GLU A 58 26.62 0.88 -9.18
CA GLU A 58 26.84 2.23 -9.71
C GLU A 58 28.33 2.56 -9.82
N ALA A 59 29.14 2.22 -8.82
CA ALA A 59 30.58 2.47 -8.82
C ALA A 59 31.30 1.83 -10.03
N LYS A 60 30.90 0.62 -10.42
CA LYS A 60 31.40 -0.07 -11.63
C LYS A 60 31.00 0.62 -12.94
N ARG A 61 30.21 1.68 -12.91
CA ARG A 61 29.70 2.41 -14.09
C ARG A 61 30.16 3.84 -14.20
N VAL A 62 30.86 4.35 -13.19
CA VAL A 62 31.39 5.72 -13.25
C VAL A 62 32.56 5.82 -14.25
N PRO A 63 32.73 6.95 -14.93
CA PRO A 63 33.65 7.09 -16.06
C PRO A 63 35.13 6.77 -15.74
N ILE A 64 35.63 7.15 -14.56
CA ILE A 64 37.06 7.07 -14.24
C ILE A 64 37.43 5.75 -13.56
N TYR A 65 36.62 5.33 -12.59
CA TYR A 65 36.91 4.19 -11.71
C TYR A 65 36.16 2.92 -12.08
N GLY A 66 35.14 3.02 -12.93
CA GLY A 66 34.25 1.90 -13.25
C GLY A 66 34.94 0.76 -13.95
N GLU A 67 35.86 1.04 -14.89
CA GLU A 67 36.66 0.01 -15.59
C GLU A 67 37.54 -0.75 -14.60
N ARG A 68 38.30 -0.03 -13.75
CA ARG A 68 39.13 -0.59 -12.68
C ARG A 68 38.37 -1.52 -11.74
N LEU A 69 37.15 -1.10 -11.30
CA LEU A 69 36.31 -1.89 -10.40
C LEU A 69 35.60 -3.06 -11.11
N SER A 70 35.24 -2.92 -12.39
CA SER A 70 34.51 -3.95 -13.13
C SER A 70 35.41 -5.05 -13.69
N GLU A 71 36.71 -4.77 -13.96
CA GLU A 71 37.68 -5.72 -14.42
C GLU A 71 38.39 -6.47 -13.29
N ALA A 72 38.31 -5.97 -12.05
CA ALA A 72 38.84 -6.65 -10.88
C ALA A 72 38.13 -7.99 -10.65
N GLU A 73 38.86 -9.03 -10.23
CA GLU A 73 38.32 -10.32 -9.84
C GLU A 73 37.28 -10.16 -8.70
N LYS A 74 37.61 -9.27 -7.74
CA LYS A 74 36.76 -8.84 -6.67
C LYS A 74 36.81 -7.32 -6.56
N TRP A 75 35.70 -6.66 -6.84
CA TRP A 75 35.59 -5.21 -6.85
C TRP A 75 35.89 -4.57 -5.48
N ASP A 76 35.46 -5.22 -4.42
CA ASP A 76 35.62 -4.76 -3.04
C ASP A 76 37.07 -4.81 -2.57
N GLU A 77 37.83 -5.85 -2.90
CA GLU A 77 39.27 -5.91 -2.66
C GLU A 77 40.05 -4.84 -3.45
N GLU A 78 39.56 -4.47 -4.63
CA GLU A 78 40.14 -3.37 -5.40
C GLU A 78 39.78 -2.02 -4.83
N TYR A 79 38.53 -1.88 -4.32
CA TYR A 79 38.05 -0.66 -3.68
C TYR A 79 38.79 -0.37 -2.38
N ASP A 80 39.17 -1.39 -1.61
CA ASP A 80 40.00 -1.27 -0.40
C ASP A 80 41.36 -0.58 -0.64
N LYS A 81 41.84 -0.51 -1.90
CA LYS A 81 43.09 0.13 -2.28
C LYS A 81 42.94 1.61 -2.65
N PHE A 82 41.72 2.14 -2.69
CA PHE A 82 41.48 3.53 -3.05
C PHE A 82 41.96 4.48 -1.94
N THR A 83 42.56 5.58 -2.36
CA THR A 83 42.88 6.70 -1.46
C THR A 83 41.64 7.48 -1.10
N ASP A 84 41.68 8.27 -0.02
CA ASP A 84 40.57 9.15 0.36
C ASP A 84 40.17 10.11 -0.76
N ASP A 85 41.12 10.66 -1.51
CA ASP A 85 40.85 11.54 -2.67
C ASP A 85 40.11 10.80 -3.79
N GLU A 86 40.50 9.57 -4.11
CA GLU A 86 39.82 8.73 -5.12
C GLU A 86 38.39 8.38 -4.67
N ILE A 87 38.18 8.16 -3.37
CA ILE A 87 36.85 7.87 -2.79
C ILE A 87 35.94 9.09 -2.91
N GLU A 88 36.40 10.27 -2.56
CA GLU A 88 35.60 11.50 -2.66
C GLU A 88 35.30 11.85 -4.14
N GLU A 89 36.25 11.62 -5.03
CA GLU A 89 36.04 11.80 -6.47
C GLU A 89 35.03 10.77 -7.02
N LEU A 90 35.12 9.50 -6.59
CA LEU A 90 34.14 8.47 -6.93
C LEU A 90 32.73 8.89 -6.49
N PHE A 91 32.58 9.37 -5.25
CA PHE A 91 31.30 9.83 -4.74
C PHE A 91 30.70 10.98 -5.56
N ALA A 92 31.55 11.90 -6.06
CA ALA A 92 31.11 13.00 -6.89
C ALA A 92 30.57 12.57 -8.27
N PHE A 93 31.00 11.41 -8.78
CA PHE A 93 30.52 10.85 -10.05
C PHE A 93 29.30 9.92 -9.88
N LEU A 94 28.98 9.49 -8.66
CA LEU A 94 27.82 8.63 -8.45
C LEU A 94 26.51 9.37 -8.71
N PRO A 95 25.47 8.68 -9.21
CA PRO A 95 24.12 9.24 -9.25
C PRO A 95 23.67 9.71 -7.86
N ALA A 96 23.00 10.86 -7.79
CA ALA A 96 22.59 11.53 -6.53
C ALA A 96 21.73 10.67 -5.58
N ASN A 97 21.16 9.57 -6.06
CA ASN A 97 20.36 8.61 -5.31
C ASN A 97 21.12 7.34 -4.91
N THR A 98 22.45 7.31 -5.15
CA THR A 98 23.29 6.18 -4.79
C THR A 98 23.77 6.31 -3.35
N PRO A 99 23.67 5.25 -2.53
CA PRO A 99 24.29 5.27 -1.21
C PRO A 99 25.82 5.36 -1.33
N HIS A 100 26.43 6.18 -0.49
CA HIS A 100 27.87 6.27 -0.35
C HIS A 100 28.35 5.26 0.69
N LEU A 101 29.34 4.46 0.36
CA LEU A 101 30.01 3.54 1.26
C LEU A 101 31.51 3.74 1.16
N ARG A 102 32.20 3.89 2.28
CA ARG A 102 33.67 3.80 2.32
C ARG A 102 34.11 2.34 2.33
N PRO A 103 35.38 2.01 2.01
CA PRO A 103 35.87 0.63 2.01
C PRO A 103 35.52 -0.13 3.29
N GLU A 104 35.73 0.46 4.45
CA GLU A 104 35.44 -0.13 5.78
C GLU A 104 33.93 -0.38 6.02
N HIS A 105 33.06 0.16 5.18
CA HIS A 105 31.61 -0.04 5.26
C HIS A 105 31.10 -1.19 4.39
N THR A 106 31.97 -1.81 3.56
CA THR A 106 31.54 -2.87 2.68
C THR A 106 31.28 -4.18 3.43
N ILE A 107 30.36 -4.99 2.90
CA ILE A 107 30.07 -6.32 3.46
C ILE A 107 31.32 -7.20 3.44
N HIS A 108 32.15 -7.08 2.42
CA HIS A 108 33.40 -7.81 2.31
C HIS A 108 34.35 -7.47 3.47
N HIS A 109 34.57 -6.17 3.71
CA HIS A 109 35.45 -5.70 4.78
C HIS A 109 34.99 -6.21 6.16
N LEU A 110 33.69 -6.03 6.48
CA LEU A 110 33.16 -6.53 7.76
C LEU A 110 33.24 -8.05 7.88
N ASN A 111 32.96 -8.78 6.80
CA ASN A 111 33.04 -10.25 6.82
C ASN A 111 34.47 -10.74 7.09
N ASN A 112 35.49 -10.02 6.63
CA ASN A 112 36.90 -10.33 6.92
C ASN A 112 37.31 -10.01 8.36
N LYS A 113 36.51 -9.22 9.09
CA LYS A 113 36.70 -8.86 10.49
C LYS A 113 35.99 -9.80 11.48
N ILE A 114 35.29 -10.81 10.99
CA ILE A 114 34.70 -11.84 11.83
C ILE A 114 35.82 -12.58 12.59
N GLY A 115 35.84 -12.45 13.92
CA GLY A 115 36.84 -13.06 14.78
C GLY A 115 37.84 -12.09 15.45
N ASP A 116 37.82 -10.81 15.10
CA ASP A 116 38.68 -9.79 15.70
C ASP A 116 38.23 -9.36 17.13
N GLY A 117 37.12 -9.93 17.65
CA GLY A 117 36.50 -9.52 18.93
C GLY A 117 35.64 -8.26 18.81
N ASP A 118 34.69 -8.08 19.70
CA ASP A 118 33.74 -6.95 19.73
C ASP A 118 33.04 -6.70 18.38
N PHE A 119 32.72 -7.79 17.65
CA PHE A 119 32.15 -7.71 16.31
C PHE A 119 30.77 -7.02 16.29
N SER A 120 29.98 -7.19 17.33
CA SER A 120 28.69 -6.50 17.47
C SER A 120 28.84 -4.98 17.51
N PHE A 121 29.85 -4.47 18.21
CA PHE A 121 30.15 -3.04 18.23
C PHE A 121 30.62 -2.54 16.86
N LEU A 122 31.49 -3.30 16.19
CA LEU A 122 31.95 -2.95 14.84
C LEU A 122 30.77 -2.92 13.86
N PHE A 123 29.89 -3.91 13.91
CA PHE A 123 28.71 -4.00 13.06
C PHE A 123 27.75 -2.81 13.29
N ASP A 124 27.38 -2.54 14.55
CA ASP A 124 26.47 -1.44 14.89
C ASP A 124 27.08 -0.07 14.56
N SER A 125 28.37 0.15 14.86
CA SER A 125 29.05 1.40 14.50
C SER A 125 29.13 1.61 12.99
N THR A 126 29.36 0.56 12.21
CA THR A 126 29.34 0.64 10.75
C THR A 126 27.96 1.05 10.23
N MET A 127 26.88 0.47 10.75
CA MET A 127 25.51 0.85 10.39
C MET A 127 25.25 2.33 10.67
N VAL A 128 25.64 2.81 11.85
CA VAL A 128 25.50 4.22 12.24
C VAL A 128 26.36 5.14 11.36
N ASN A 129 27.60 4.75 11.05
CA ASN A 129 28.49 5.53 10.18
C ASN A 129 27.94 5.65 8.76
N ILE A 130 27.42 4.56 8.19
CA ILE A 130 26.72 4.59 6.89
C ILE A 130 25.55 5.56 6.96
N ALA A 131 24.76 5.54 8.04
CA ALA A 131 23.63 6.46 8.19
C ALA A 131 24.06 7.92 8.24
N HIS A 132 25.16 8.24 8.91
CA HIS A 132 25.70 9.60 8.98
C HIS A 132 26.26 10.06 7.64
N LEU A 133 27.05 9.23 6.97
CA LEU A 133 27.63 9.52 5.65
C LEU A 133 26.54 9.83 4.62
N ASN A 134 25.40 9.19 4.75
CA ASN A 134 24.28 9.29 3.81
C ASN A 134 23.11 10.16 4.33
N ALA A 135 23.32 10.94 5.38
CA ALA A 135 22.23 11.67 6.05
C ALA A 135 21.53 12.68 5.14
N ASP A 136 22.23 13.30 4.20
CA ASP A 136 21.66 14.27 3.28
C ASP A 136 20.82 13.63 2.16
N ILE A 137 21.10 12.37 1.85
CA ILE A 137 20.42 11.61 0.80
C ILE A 137 19.19 10.89 1.37
N PHE A 138 19.34 10.18 2.50
CA PHE A 138 18.35 9.23 2.98
C PHE A 138 17.67 9.59 4.31
N SER A 139 18.06 10.69 4.99
CA SER A 139 17.38 11.07 6.23
C SER A 139 16.03 11.74 5.97
N MET A 140 15.10 11.55 6.89
CA MET A 140 13.78 12.17 6.88
C MET A 140 13.72 13.24 7.97
N ALA A 141 13.17 14.42 7.65
CA ALA A 141 12.91 15.44 8.65
C ALA A 141 11.59 15.14 9.40
N THR A 142 11.62 15.21 10.73
CA THR A 142 10.38 15.24 11.52
C THR A 142 9.77 16.64 11.50
N VAL A 143 8.51 16.77 11.94
CA VAL A 143 7.85 18.08 12.12
C VAL A 143 8.69 19.01 12.99
N ASN A 144 9.46 18.49 13.93
CA ASN A 144 10.35 19.24 14.83
C ASN A 144 11.75 19.45 14.24
N LYS A 145 11.97 19.22 12.94
CA LYS A 145 13.26 19.33 12.24
C LYS A 145 14.37 18.40 12.74
N THR A 146 14.04 17.36 13.51
CA THR A 146 15.00 16.31 13.86
C THR A 146 15.18 15.38 12.66
N LYS A 147 16.42 15.10 12.27
CA LYS A 147 16.70 14.12 11.19
C LYS A 147 16.58 12.70 11.75
N LEU A 148 15.71 11.89 11.17
CA LEU A 148 15.62 10.46 11.45
C LEU A 148 16.60 9.72 10.54
N THR A 149 17.61 9.09 11.13
CA THR A 149 18.60 8.28 10.42
C THR A 149 17.99 7.02 9.82
N ILE A 150 18.67 6.43 8.83
CA ILE A 150 18.19 5.23 8.14
C ILE A 150 18.58 3.95 8.89
N PHE A 151 19.73 3.97 9.54
CA PHE A 151 20.23 2.88 10.35
C PHE A 151 20.42 3.32 11.82
N GLU A 152 20.28 2.37 12.70
CA GLU A 152 20.51 2.49 14.14
C GLU A 152 21.23 1.22 14.64
N GLU A 153 21.75 1.22 15.84
CA GLU A 153 22.30 0.04 16.49
C GLU A 153 21.23 -1.04 16.61
N ILE A 154 21.52 -2.25 16.16
CA ILE A 154 20.53 -3.35 16.15
C ILE A 154 20.87 -4.49 17.10
N THR A 155 22.15 -4.68 17.45
CA THR A 155 22.53 -5.74 18.39
C THR A 155 22.10 -5.44 19.82
N VAL A 156 21.82 -4.17 20.13
CA VAL A 156 21.29 -3.73 21.44
C VAL A 156 19.93 -4.35 21.77
N TYR A 157 19.18 -4.83 20.76
CA TYR A 157 17.92 -5.53 20.98
C TYR A 157 18.09 -6.95 21.51
N ILE A 158 19.32 -7.51 21.50
CA ILE A 158 19.66 -8.77 22.17
C ILE A 158 19.92 -8.47 23.63
N PRO A 159 19.05 -8.97 24.56
CA PRO A 159 19.15 -8.65 25.99
C PRO A 159 20.46 -9.16 26.63
N ASP A 160 20.90 -10.35 26.25
CA ASP A 160 22.15 -10.95 26.71
C ASP A 160 23.31 -10.42 25.85
N SER A 161 24.10 -9.52 26.45
CA SER A 161 25.25 -8.91 25.78
C SER A 161 26.31 -9.92 25.34
N SER A 162 26.41 -11.08 26.00
CA SER A 162 27.37 -12.14 25.63
C SER A 162 27.02 -12.82 24.28
N GLN A 163 25.78 -12.70 23.82
CA GLN A 163 25.29 -13.30 22.56
C GLN A 163 25.32 -12.32 21.38
N ARG A 164 25.60 -11.04 21.61
CA ARG A 164 25.53 -10.00 20.56
C ARG A 164 26.51 -10.23 19.42
N ASP A 165 27.73 -10.65 19.72
CA ASP A 165 28.74 -10.94 18.71
C ASP A 165 28.31 -12.11 17.81
N GLU A 166 27.88 -13.21 18.41
CA GLU A 166 27.39 -14.37 17.65
C GLU A 166 26.18 -14.04 16.79
N PHE A 167 25.28 -13.21 17.32
CA PHE A 167 24.13 -12.73 16.59
C PHE A 167 24.53 -11.88 15.38
N ALA A 168 25.40 -10.88 15.57
CA ALA A 168 25.90 -10.03 14.48
C ALA A 168 26.65 -10.83 13.41
N ILE A 169 27.47 -11.80 13.83
CA ILE A 169 28.18 -12.72 12.93
C ILE A 169 27.19 -13.56 12.12
N ALA A 170 26.13 -14.07 12.75
CA ALA A 170 25.10 -14.85 12.05
C ALA A 170 24.39 -14.01 10.98
N LEU A 171 24.01 -12.77 11.29
CA LEU A 171 23.42 -11.84 10.33
C LEU A 171 24.38 -11.55 9.16
N MET A 172 25.64 -11.24 9.47
CA MET A 172 26.67 -10.95 8.45
C MET A 172 26.87 -12.12 7.49
N ARG A 173 26.97 -13.34 8.02
CA ARG A 173 27.13 -14.56 7.20
C ARG A 173 25.97 -14.77 6.22
N HIS A 174 24.74 -14.33 6.53
CA HIS A 174 23.62 -14.43 5.59
C HIS A 174 23.72 -13.45 4.43
N ILE A 175 24.10 -12.18 4.71
CA ILE A 175 24.17 -11.15 3.67
C ILE A 175 25.47 -11.23 2.84
N ALA A 176 26.50 -11.87 3.35
CA ALA A 176 27.78 -12.06 2.63
C ALA A 176 27.76 -13.20 1.62
N LYS A 177 26.70 -14.00 1.54
CA LYS A 177 26.59 -15.11 0.60
C LYS A 177 26.52 -14.62 -0.85
N PRO A 178 27.33 -15.20 -1.78
CA PRO A 178 27.35 -14.77 -3.18
C PRO A 178 26.00 -14.88 -3.91
N GLU A 179 25.18 -15.88 -3.55
CA GLU A 179 23.85 -16.10 -4.14
C GLU A 179 22.83 -15.02 -3.79
N THR A 180 23.12 -14.15 -2.82
CA THR A 180 22.25 -13.04 -2.41
C THR A 180 22.61 -11.70 -3.09
N ASN A 181 23.36 -11.72 -4.18
CA ASN A 181 23.76 -10.50 -4.90
C ASN A 181 22.59 -9.86 -5.65
N PHE A 182 22.35 -8.58 -5.39
CA PHE A 182 21.25 -7.80 -5.99
C PHE A 182 21.66 -7.03 -7.27
N GLU A 183 22.93 -7.05 -7.69
CA GLU A 183 23.40 -6.26 -8.84
C GLU A 183 22.59 -6.51 -10.12
N ALA A 184 22.18 -7.77 -10.36
CA ALA A 184 21.38 -8.12 -11.53
C ALA A 184 19.99 -7.47 -11.52
N ILE A 185 19.46 -7.13 -10.34
CA ILE A 185 18.10 -6.63 -10.16
C ILE A 185 18.02 -5.15 -10.50
N PHE A 186 19.10 -4.38 -10.29
CA PHE A 186 19.10 -2.94 -10.57
C PHE A 186 18.89 -2.60 -12.06
N SER A 187 19.08 -3.57 -12.95
CA SER A 187 18.69 -3.44 -14.35
C SER A 187 17.22 -3.78 -14.62
N MET A 188 16.54 -4.43 -13.66
CA MET A 188 15.12 -4.79 -13.73
C MET A 188 14.30 -3.70 -13.03
N LYS A 189 13.17 -3.31 -13.64
CA LYS A 189 12.30 -2.28 -13.05
C LYS A 189 11.42 -2.88 -11.95
N TYR A 190 10.90 -2.01 -11.12
CA TYR A 190 9.84 -2.06 -10.09
C TYR A 190 9.36 -3.43 -9.52
N ASP A 191 9.10 -4.42 -10.34
CA ASP A 191 8.40 -5.65 -9.93
C ASP A 191 9.08 -6.46 -8.84
N PHE A 192 10.41 -6.41 -8.77
CA PHE A 192 11.17 -7.19 -7.79
C PHE A 192 11.04 -6.60 -6.38
N PHE A 193 11.36 -5.33 -6.20
CA PHE A 193 11.38 -4.71 -4.87
C PHE A 193 9.99 -4.59 -4.26
N SER A 194 8.96 -4.37 -5.07
CA SER A 194 7.57 -4.45 -4.60
C SER A 194 7.23 -5.82 -4.06
N THR A 195 7.60 -6.89 -4.77
CA THR A 195 7.34 -8.27 -4.35
C THR A 195 8.09 -8.60 -3.06
N MET A 196 9.35 -8.17 -2.95
CA MET A 196 10.16 -8.39 -1.75
C MET A 196 9.65 -7.58 -0.57
N PHE A 197 9.23 -6.35 -0.79
CA PHE A 197 8.61 -5.53 0.23
C PHE A 197 7.32 -6.17 0.77
N GLU A 198 6.46 -6.68 -0.11
CA GLU A 198 5.26 -7.42 0.29
C GLU A 198 5.62 -8.66 1.12
N TYR A 199 6.64 -9.39 0.72
CA TYR A 199 7.11 -10.57 1.45
C TYR A 199 7.65 -10.21 2.84
N LEU A 200 8.43 -9.13 2.94
CA LEU A 200 8.95 -8.60 4.20
C LEU A 200 7.84 -8.23 5.19
N ILE A 201 6.76 -7.61 4.71
CA ILE A 201 5.67 -7.15 5.59
C ILE A 201 4.58 -8.17 5.83
N LYS A 202 4.52 -9.27 5.05
CA LYS A 202 3.44 -10.27 5.08
C LYS A 202 3.26 -10.88 6.47
N ASP A 203 4.33 -11.29 7.12
CA ASP A 203 4.28 -11.96 8.41
C ASP A 203 4.01 -10.97 9.55
N TYR A 204 4.52 -9.75 9.46
CA TYR A 204 4.25 -8.69 10.45
C TYR A 204 2.80 -8.19 10.45
N ASN A 205 2.06 -8.49 9.39
CA ASN A 205 0.63 -8.26 9.32
C ASN A 205 -0.17 -9.37 10.02
N LYS A 206 0.40 -10.59 10.18
CA LYS A 206 -0.27 -11.72 10.82
C LYS A 206 -0.24 -11.63 12.35
N ASP A 207 0.90 -11.24 12.93
CA ASP A 207 1.15 -11.34 14.37
C ASP A 207 0.61 -10.14 15.17
N GLY A 208 0.31 -9.03 14.52
CA GLY A 208 -0.25 -7.82 15.15
C GLY A 208 -1.75 -7.85 15.45
N GLY A 209 -2.39 -9.04 15.50
CA GLY A 209 -3.82 -9.17 15.82
C GLY A 209 -4.76 -8.50 14.81
N GLY A 210 -4.37 -8.44 13.54
CA GLY A 210 -5.17 -7.84 12.46
C GLY A 210 -5.08 -6.31 12.37
N LYS A 211 -4.49 -5.62 13.35
CA LYS A 211 -4.39 -4.15 13.35
C LYS A 211 -3.50 -3.59 12.25
N TYR A 212 -2.57 -4.36 11.71
CA TYR A 212 -1.63 -3.91 10.67
C TYR A 212 -2.10 -4.25 9.25
N ALA A 213 -2.93 -5.25 9.09
CA ALA A 213 -3.49 -5.64 7.80
C ALA A 213 -4.55 -4.65 7.28
N GLU A 214 -5.07 -3.77 8.14
CA GLU A 214 -5.96 -2.67 7.74
C GLU A 214 -5.24 -1.62 6.86
N TYR A 215 -3.89 -1.58 6.86
CA TYR A 215 -3.10 -0.55 6.17
C TYR A 215 -2.44 -1.03 4.87
N TYR A 216 -2.63 -2.29 4.50
CA TYR A 216 -2.05 -2.84 3.29
C TYR A 216 -3.05 -2.85 2.13
N THR A 217 -2.69 -2.17 1.04
CA THR A 217 -3.49 -2.20 -0.18
C THR A 217 -3.03 -3.33 -1.09
N PRO A 218 -3.92 -4.24 -1.52
CA PRO A 218 -3.58 -5.30 -2.47
C PRO A 218 -2.96 -4.73 -3.76
N ARG A 219 -1.91 -5.39 -4.26
CA ARG A 219 -1.21 -4.97 -5.47
C ARG A 219 -2.13 -4.87 -6.68
N SER A 220 -3.08 -5.80 -6.83
CA SER A 220 -4.07 -5.76 -7.91
C SER A 220 -4.89 -4.47 -7.92
N ILE A 221 -5.30 -3.98 -6.73
CA ILE A 221 -6.01 -2.70 -6.61
C ILE A 221 -5.07 -1.55 -6.98
N ALA A 222 -3.83 -1.58 -6.49
CA ALA A 222 -2.86 -0.52 -6.77
C ALA A 222 -2.53 -0.43 -8.27
N ASP A 223 -2.37 -1.57 -8.94
CA ASP A 223 -2.12 -1.64 -10.38
C ASP A 223 -3.31 -1.11 -11.18
N ILE A 224 -4.53 -1.56 -10.88
CA ILE A 224 -5.75 -1.06 -11.52
C ILE A 224 -5.86 0.47 -11.34
N MET A 225 -5.68 0.97 -10.11
CA MET A 225 -5.78 2.41 -9.83
C MET A 225 -4.75 3.20 -10.62
N ALA A 226 -3.49 2.78 -10.64
CA ALA A 226 -2.41 3.47 -11.33
C ALA A 226 -2.63 3.48 -12.85
N ARG A 227 -2.92 2.33 -13.44
CA ARG A 227 -3.14 2.19 -14.88
C ARG A 227 -4.35 2.99 -15.37
N LEU A 228 -5.43 3.04 -14.60
CA LEU A 228 -6.63 3.81 -14.97
C LEU A 228 -6.47 5.32 -14.75
N LEU A 229 -5.67 5.76 -13.77
CA LEU A 229 -5.39 7.18 -13.56
C LEU A 229 -4.50 7.75 -14.65
N VAL A 230 -3.42 7.06 -14.96
CA VAL A 230 -2.46 7.49 -15.99
C VAL A 230 -3.05 7.29 -17.40
N GLY A 231 -3.77 6.18 -17.60
CA GLY A 231 -4.38 5.87 -18.90
C GLY A 231 -3.33 5.72 -19.99
N GLU A 232 -3.61 6.31 -21.16
CA GLU A 232 -2.74 6.27 -22.34
C GLU A 232 -1.78 7.47 -22.45
N GLU A 233 -1.68 8.30 -21.42
CA GLU A 233 -0.83 9.48 -21.42
C GLU A 233 0.66 9.07 -21.40
N LYS A 234 1.41 9.36 -22.47
CA LYS A 234 2.80 8.87 -22.65
C LYS A 234 3.88 9.88 -22.26
N ASP A 235 3.58 11.17 -22.25
CA ASP A 235 4.58 12.24 -22.07
C ASP A 235 4.43 13.01 -20.75
N LEU A 236 3.99 12.33 -19.71
CA LEU A 236 3.93 12.91 -18.37
C LEU A 236 5.35 13.22 -17.87
N ARG A 237 5.57 14.45 -17.39
CA ARG A 237 6.85 14.88 -16.79
C ARG A 237 6.61 15.87 -15.66
N GLY A 238 7.40 15.72 -14.59
CA GLY A 238 7.35 16.64 -13.45
C GLY A 238 6.01 16.61 -12.71
N VAL A 239 5.25 15.54 -12.83
CA VAL A 239 3.94 15.41 -12.18
C VAL A 239 4.09 15.11 -10.69
N THR A 240 3.13 15.57 -9.93
CA THR A 240 3.07 15.37 -8.48
C THR A 240 2.05 14.30 -8.13
N CYS A 241 2.49 13.28 -7.39
CA CYS A 241 1.67 12.17 -6.92
C CYS A 241 1.50 12.24 -5.41
N TYR A 242 0.29 12.18 -4.90
CA TYR A 242 0.01 12.35 -3.47
C TYR A 242 -0.91 11.26 -2.91
N ASP A 243 -0.61 10.83 -1.68
CA ASP A 243 -1.52 10.01 -0.88
C ASP A 243 -1.67 10.61 0.52
N PRO A 244 -2.89 11.03 0.92
CA PRO A 244 -3.18 11.61 2.23
C PRO A 244 -3.26 10.60 3.38
N SER A 245 -3.18 9.30 3.09
CA SER A 245 -3.22 8.16 4.03
C SER A 245 -2.31 7.04 3.55
N ALA A 246 -1.05 7.40 3.29
CA ALA A 246 -0.13 6.65 2.43
C ALA A 246 0.21 5.23 2.90
N GLY A 247 0.07 4.92 4.19
CA GLY A 247 0.46 3.62 4.72
C GLY A 247 1.91 3.28 4.34
N SER A 248 2.12 2.09 3.81
CA SER A 248 3.42 1.65 3.29
C SER A 248 3.80 2.22 1.92
N GLY A 249 2.89 2.94 1.25
CA GLY A 249 3.12 3.57 -0.04
C GLY A 249 2.86 2.70 -1.27
N THR A 250 2.20 1.57 -1.13
CA THR A 250 1.93 0.64 -2.25
C THR A 250 1.23 1.33 -3.43
N LEU A 251 0.22 2.18 -3.16
CA LEU A 251 -0.48 2.95 -4.20
C LEU A 251 0.45 3.95 -4.90
N LEU A 252 1.29 4.65 -4.13
CA LEU A 252 2.23 5.63 -4.66
C LEU A 252 3.31 4.97 -5.53
N MET A 253 3.80 3.78 -5.13
CA MET A 253 4.80 3.06 -5.93
C MET A 253 4.20 2.56 -7.25
N ALA A 254 3.00 2.00 -7.24
CA ALA A 254 2.31 1.59 -8.46
C ALA A 254 2.09 2.79 -9.42
N LEU A 255 1.69 3.94 -8.86
CA LEU A 255 1.49 5.16 -9.62
C LEU A 255 2.80 5.71 -10.20
N ALA A 256 3.87 5.76 -9.39
CA ALA A 256 5.20 6.19 -9.83
C ALA A 256 5.75 5.30 -10.94
N HIS A 257 5.56 4.00 -10.82
CA HIS A 257 5.95 3.04 -11.85
C HIS A 257 5.21 3.28 -13.17
N GLN A 258 3.90 3.52 -13.10
CA GLN A 258 3.08 3.76 -14.29
C GLN A 258 3.41 5.10 -14.98
N VAL A 259 3.75 6.13 -14.21
CA VAL A 259 4.19 7.46 -14.71
C VAL A 259 5.64 7.41 -15.22
N GLY A 260 6.50 6.67 -14.55
CA GLY A 260 7.95 6.68 -14.63
C GLY A 260 8.57 7.36 -13.40
N GLU A 261 9.47 6.64 -12.72
CA GLU A 261 10.05 7.05 -11.45
C GLU A 261 10.86 8.36 -11.56
N ASP A 262 11.44 8.62 -12.74
CA ASP A 262 12.19 9.84 -13.08
C ASP A 262 11.29 11.01 -13.53
N ARG A 263 9.98 10.79 -13.66
CA ARG A 263 9.01 11.75 -14.21
C ARG A 263 8.04 12.29 -13.18
N CYS A 264 8.05 11.76 -11.96
CA CYS A 264 7.14 12.17 -10.91
C CYS A 264 7.86 12.51 -9.60
N THR A 265 7.16 13.28 -8.77
CA THR A 265 7.56 13.55 -7.39
C THR A 265 6.46 13.03 -6.46
N ILE A 266 6.86 12.21 -5.50
CA ILE A 266 5.94 11.61 -4.53
C ILE A 266 5.79 12.54 -3.33
N TYR A 267 4.56 12.70 -2.89
CA TYR A 267 4.14 13.37 -1.66
C TYR A 267 3.29 12.43 -0.85
N SER A 268 3.47 12.42 0.45
CA SER A 268 2.67 11.55 1.33
C SER A 268 2.43 12.18 2.69
N GLN A 269 1.31 11.81 3.28
CA GLN A 269 1.08 12.09 4.70
C GLN A 269 0.38 10.90 5.35
N ASP A 270 0.85 10.50 6.54
CA ASP A 270 0.24 9.45 7.34
C ASP A 270 0.44 9.73 8.83
N ILE A 271 -0.53 9.37 9.64
CA ILE A 271 -0.46 9.55 11.09
C ILE A 271 0.54 8.57 11.75
N SER A 272 0.76 7.42 11.12
CA SER A 272 1.60 6.34 11.63
C SER A 272 3.07 6.58 11.34
N GLN A 273 3.89 6.65 12.39
CA GLN A 273 5.35 6.69 12.26
C GLN A 273 5.90 5.43 11.59
N LYS A 274 5.32 4.26 11.91
CA LYS A 274 5.73 2.98 11.31
C LYS A 274 5.47 3.00 9.80
N SER A 275 4.30 3.46 9.37
CA SER A 275 3.97 3.62 7.95
C SER A 275 4.93 4.55 7.23
N SER A 276 5.28 5.68 7.83
CA SER A 276 6.25 6.64 7.25
C SER A 276 7.64 6.03 7.10
N LYS A 277 8.11 5.22 8.06
CA LYS A 277 9.38 4.47 7.94
C LYS A 277 9.34 3.43 6.81
N MET A 278 8.21 2.70 6.68
CA MET A 278 8.02 1.73 5.60
C MET A 278 7.98 2.40 4.22
N LEU A 279 7.27 3.51 4.11
CA LEU A 279 7.21 4.27 2.86
C LEU A 279 8.60 4.77 2.46
N ARG A 280 9.42 5.26 3.41
CA ARG A 280 10.81 5.66 3.13
C ARG A 280 11.62 4.52 2.53
N LEU A 281 11.55 3.33 3.15
CA LEU A 281 12.19 2.14 2.60
C LEU A 281 11.69 1.85 1.17
N ASN A 282 10.40 1.92 0.95
CA ASN A 282 9.80 1.66 -0.35
C ASN A 282 10.28 2.65 -1.42
N LEU A 283 10.37 3.95 -1.07
CA LEU A 283 10.95 4.98 -1.97
C LEU A 283 12.42 4.69 -2.31
N ILE A 284 13.22 4.25 -1.34
CA ILE A 284 14.63 3.90 -1.56
C ILE A 284 14.74 2.73 -2.54
N LEU A 285 14.01 1.65 -2.27
CA LEU A 285 14.03 0.45 -3.10
C LEU A 285 13.54 0.71 -4.54
N ASN A 286 12.62 1.66 -4.72
CA ASN A 286 12.07 2.05 -6.03
C ASN A 286 12.77 3.26 -6.67
N ASN A 287 13.95 3.62 -6.20
CA ASN A 287 14.77 4.72 -6.80
C ASN A 287 14.11 6.11 -6.76
N LEU A 288 13.20 6.34 -5.79
CA LEU A 288 12.45 7.58 -5.59
C LEU A 288 13.00 8.41 -4.42
N VAL A 289 14.30 8.31 -4.17
CA VAL A 289 15.00 8.92 -3.02
C VAL A 289 14.75 10.42 -2.90
N GLY A 290 14.71 11.14 -4.02
CA GLY A 290 14.42 12.58 -4.06
C GLY A 290 13.05 12.97 -3.45
N SER A 291 12.16 12.00 -3.27
CA SER A 291 10.84 12.21 -2.67
C SER A 291 10.79 11.97 -1.15
N ILE A 292 11.88 11.52 -0.54
CA ILE A 292 11.93 11.22 0.93
C ILE A 292 11.58 12.46 1.75
N GLN A 293 12.02 13.64 1.32
CA GLN A 293 11.74 14.90 2.01
C GLN A 293 10.25 15.28 2.02
N ASN A 294 9.45 14.66 1.15
CA ASN A 294 8.02 14.89 1.05
C ASN A 294 7.18 13.86 1.84
N ILE A 295 7.81 13.07 2.69
CA ILE A 295 7.11 12.20 3.64
C ILE A 295 6.79 13.02 4.89
N ILE A 296 5.52 13.18 5.20
CA ILE A 296 5.07 13.90 6.41
C ILE A 296 4.36 12.94 7.34
N GLN A 297 4.85 12.83 8.58
CA GLN A 297 4.12 12.15 9.64
C GLN A 297 3.16 13.13 10.30
N GLY A 298 1.86 12.80 10.34
CA GLY A 298 0.88 13.61 11.03
C GLY A 298 -0.55 13.39 10.53
N ASN A 299 -1.51 13.92 11.29
CA ASN A 299 -2.93 13.85 10.94
C ASN A 299 -3.27 14.79 9.78
N THR A 300 -3.49 14.22 8.60
CA THR A 300 -3.79 14.95 7.35
C THR A 300 -5.06 15.79 7.42
N LEU A 301 -6.06 15.29 8.12
CA LEU A 301 -7.35 15.99 8.20
C LEU A 301 -7.29 17.22 9.12
N LEU A 302 -6.49 17.16 10.18
CA LEU A 302 -6.25 18.29 11.08
C LEU A 302 -5.22 19.27 10.52
N ASN A 303 -4.08 18.73 10.12
CA ASN A 303 -2.89 19.52 9.75
C ASN A 303 -2.31 19.02 8.43
N PRO A 304 -2.93 19.35 7.27
CA PRO A 304 -2.34 19.04 5.98
C PRO A 304 -0.99 19.74 5.85
N GLY A 305 0.09 18.92 5.81
CA GLY A 305 1.46 19.43 5.93
C GLY A 305 2.03 19.99 4.62
N HIS A 306 1.53 19.51 3.47
CA HIS A 306 2.00 19.98 2.18
C HIS A 306 1.38 21.34 1.84
N ARG A 307 2.25 22.33 1.70
CA ARG A 307 1.86 23.72 1.40
C ARG A 307 2.52 24.20 0.11
N ASP A 308 1.83 25.06 -0.61
CA ASP A 308 2.41 25.81 -1.71
C ASP A 308 3.22 27.02 -1.18
N LYS A 309 3.81 27.77 -2.11
CA LYS A 309 4.60 28.98 -1.80
C LYS A 309 3.79 30.10 -1.10
N ASP A 310 2.47 30.06 -1.22
CA ASP A 310 1.57 31.03 -0.59
C ASP A 310 1.05 30.51 0.78
N GLY A 311 1.54 29.36 1.25
CA GLY A 311 1.12 28.72 2.50
C GLY A 311 -0.24 28.02 2.44
N LYS A 312 -0.87 27.93 1.26
CA LYS A 312 -2.12 27.21 1.05
C LYS A 312 -1.84 25.71 0.92
N ILE A 313 -2.87 24.88 1.09
CA ILE A 313 -2.76 23.44 0.84
C ILE A 313 -2.34 23.24 -0.62
N LYS A 314 -1.22 22.53 -0.82
CA LYS A 314 -0.70 22.19 -2.14
C LYS A 314 -1.72 21.38 -2.93
N LYS A 315 -1.76 21.63 -4.24
CA LYS A 315 -2.53 20.83 -5.20
C LYS A 315 -1.62 19.83 -5.90
N PHE A 316 -2.22 18.72 -6.39
CA PHE A 316 -1.48 17.62 -6.98
C PHE A 316 -2.13 17.14 -8.28
N ASP A 317 -1.29 16.66 -9.19
CA ASP A 317 -1.73 16.15 -10.49
C ASP A 317 -2.42 14.79 -10.35
N PHE A 318 -1.86 13.91 -9.51
CA PHE A 318 -2.47 12.62 -9.20
C PHE A 318 -2.61 12.44 -7.69
N ILE A 319 -3.79 11.99 -7.26
CA ILE A 319 -4.04 11.65 -5.85
C ILE A 319 -4.62 10.24 -5.78
N VAL A 320 -3.98 9.38 -5.00
CA VAL A 320 -4.47 8.04 -4.68
C VAL A 320 -4.71 7.92 -3.18
N SER A 321 -5.64 7.09 -2.76
CA SER A 321 -5.83 6.82 -1.32
C SER A 321 -6.59 5.53 -1.07
N ASN A 322 -6.15 4.79 -0.07
CA ASN A 322 -6.93 3.76 0.61
C ASN A 322 -7.04 4.14 2.09
N PRO A 323 -7.96 5.06 2.43
CA PRO A 323 -8.08 5.57 3.79
C PRO A 323 -8.73 4.56 4.73
N PRO A 324 -8.55 4.69 6.05
CA PRO A 324 -9.34 3.92 7.02
C PRO A 324 -10.82 4.22 6.80
N PHE A 325 -11.67 3.15 6.78
CA PHE A 325 -13.10 3.34 6.52
C PHE A 325 -13.84 3.86 7.74
N LYS A 326 -13.47 3.34 8.91
CA LYS A 326 -14.08 3.69 10.18
C LYS A 326 -13.01 3.90 11.24
N LEU A 327 -13.00 5.05 11.85
CA LEU A 327 -12.09 5.41 12.93
C LEU A 327 -12.83 6.35 13.89
N ASP A 328 -12.60 6.19 15.18
CA ASP A 328 -13.11 7.15 16.17
C ASP A 328 -12.19 8.37 16.24
N PHE A 329 -12.76 9.56 16.05
CA PHE A 329 -12.06 10.85 16.12
C PHE A 329 -12.94 11.95 16.76
N PRO A 330 -13.58 11.66 17.93
CA PRO A 330 -14.52 12.60 18.55
C PRO A 330 -13.83 13.90 18.96
N ASP A 331 -12.60 13.83 19.44
CA ASP A 331 -11.86 14.98 19.97
C ASP A 331 -11.42 15.93 18.85
N GLU A 332 -11.07 15.40 17.68
CA GLU A 332 -10.64 16.18 16.52
C GLU A 332 -11.80 16.64 15.63
N ARG A 333 -12.95 15.98 15.76
CA ARG A 333 -14.10 16.17 14.86
C ARG A 333 -14.53 17.63 14.71
N ASP A 334 -14.66 18.35 15.81
CA ASP A 334 -15.12 19.75 15.79
C ASP A 334 -14.06 20.70 15.22
N THR A 335 -12.78 20.37 15.41
CA THR A 335 -11.67 21.11 14.79
C THR A 335 -11.66 20.89 13.27
N ILE A 336 -11.84 19.67 12.80
CA ILE A 336 -11.95 19.33 11.37
C ILE A 336 -13.16 20.07 10.76
N ALA A 337 -14.30 20.10 11.46
CA ALA A 337 -15.53 20.72 10.96
C ALA A 337 -15.44 22.25 10.80
N LYS A 338 -14.48 22.92 11.46
CA LYS A 338 -14.24 24.38 11.27
C LYS A 338 -13.75 24.70 9.84
N ASP A 339 -13.07 23.77 9.17
CA ASP A 339 -12.67 23.92 7.77
C ASP A 339 -13.82 23.52 6.82
N ASN A 340 -14.87 24.33 6.83
CA ASN A 340 -16.08 24.07 6.04
C ASN A 340 -15.88 24.27 4.52
N VAL A 341 -14.78 24.84 4.10
CA VAL A 341 -14.41 24.95 2.68
C VAL A 341 -13.90 23.62 2.16
N ARG A 342 -13.03 22.97 2.90
CA ARG A 342 -12.50 21.65 2.58
C ARG A 342 -13.54 20.56 2.83
N PHE A 343 -14.26 20.63 3.96
CA PHE A 343 -15.27 19.65 4.37
C PHE A 343 -16.71 20.16 4.13
N TRP A 344 -16.96 20.62 2.94
CA TRP A 344 -18.21 21.27 2.50
C TRP A 344 -19.46 20.38 2.61
N ALA A 345 -19.33 19.05 2.53
CA ALA A 345 -20.46 18.13 2.73
C ALA A 345 -20.74 17.85 4.21
N GLY A 346 -19.82 18.26 5.09
CA GLY A 346 -19.85 18.04 6.52
C GLY A 346 -18.87 16.95 6.99
N VAL A 347 -18.78 16.80 8.30
CA VAL A 347 -17.95 15.81 9.00
C VAL A 347 -18.85 14.83 9.74
N PRO A 348 -18.56 13.51 9.74
CA PRO A 348 -19.38 12.51 10.43
C PRO A 348 -19.65 12.87 11.89
N ASN A 349 -20.86 12.59 12.35
CA ASN A 349 -21.26 12.82 13.75
C ASN A 349 -20.71 11.70 14.63
N VAL A 350 -20.44 12.05 15.90
CA VAL A 350 -20.11 11.07 16.93
C VAL A 350 -21.35 10.18 17.17
N PRO A 351 -21.21 8.84 17.06
CA PRO A 351 -22.34 7.95 17.36
C PRO A 351 -22.78 8.08 18.83
N PRO A 352 -24.07 7.91 19.14
CA PRO A 352 -24.51 7.88 20.53
C PRO A 352 -23.82 6.75 21.31
N LYS A 353 -23.35 7.02 22.52
CA LYS A 353 -22.68 6.06 23.41
C LYS A 353 -23.65 4.99 23.95
N ILE A 354 -24.13 4.08 23.14
CA ILE A 354 -25.04 3.03 23.62
C ILE A 354 -24.44 1.62 23.55
N ASP A 355 -23.34 1.43 22.83
CA ASP A 355 -22.77 0.11 22.62
C ASP A 355 -21.24 0.19 22.31
N PRO A 356 -20.37 -0.53 23.04
CA PRO A 356 -18.95 -0.55 22.75
C PRO A 356 -18.60 -1.13 21.36
N ASP A 357 -19.49 -1.94 20.76
CA ASP A 357 -19.32 -2.53 19.43
C ASP A 357 -19.92 -1.66 18.31
N LYS A 358 -20.30 -0.41 18.59
CA LYS A 358 -20.92 0.47 17.60
C LYS A 358 -20.00 0.92 16.50
N PRO A 359 -20.60 1.16 15.30
CA PRO A 359 -19.84 1.55 14.13
C PRO A 359 -19.08 2.85 14.40
N LYS A 360 -17.76 2.78 14.29
CA LYS A 360 -16.83 3.91 14.28
C LYS A 360 -17.24 4.93 13.22
N MET A 361 -16.83 6.20 13.41
CA MET A 361 -17.16 7.28 12.48
C MET A 361 -16.58 7.02 11.09
N GLU A 362 -17.35 7.29 10.04
CA GLU A 362 -16.97 7.05 8.64
C GLU A 362 -15.96 8.08 8.12
N ILE A 363 -14.73 8.01 8.61
CA ILE A 363 -13.66 9.00 8.37
C ILE A 363 -13.28 9.12 6.88
N TYR A 364 -13.43 8.06 6.07
CA TYR A 364 -13.15 8.10 4.63
C TYR A 364 -13.93 9.19 3.90
N LEU A 365 -15.09 9.62 4.40
CA LEU A 365 -15.86 10.72 3.84
C LEU A 365 -15.13 12.06 3.94
N CYS A 366 -14.27 12.23 4.95
CA CYS A 366 -13.39 13.39 5.06
C CYS A 366 -12.22 13.28 4.06
N PHE A 367 -11.66 12.08 3.88
CA PHE A 367 -10.59 11.85 2.90
C PHE A 367 -11.06 12.12 1.47
N ILE A 368 -12.27 11.68 1.07
CA ILE A 368 -12.84 12.04 -0.25
C ILE A 368 -12.86 13.56 -0.45
N GLN A 369 -13.36 14.30 0.55
CA GLN A 369 -13.45 15.75 0.45
C GLN A 369 -12.06 16.42 0.42
N HIS A 370 -11.12 15.93 1.22
CA HIS A 370 -9.73 16.40 1.20
C HIS A 370 -9.06 16.16 -0.15
N MET A 371 -9.22 14.98 -0.74
CA MET A 371 -8.68 14.67 -2.07
C MET A 371 -9.25 15.60 -3.13
N LEU A 372 -10.58 15.76 -3.19
CA LEU A 372 -11.24 16.65 -4.15
C LEU A 372 -10.79 18.11 -3.98
N TYR A 373 -10.51 18.54 -2.73
CA TYR A 373 -9.95 19.86 -2.44
C TYR A 373 -8.51 19.99 -2.93
N SER A 374 -7.71 18.92 -2.85
CA SER A 374 -6.27 18.92 -3.13
C SER A 374 -5.92 18.57 -4.58
N LEU A 375 -6.89 18.28 -5.45
CA LEU A 375 -6.65 18.07 -6.87
C LEU A 375 -6.31 19.38 -7.60
N GLU A 376 -5.32 19.32 -8.50
CA GLU A 376 -5.07 20.36 -9.49
C GLU A 376 -6.26 20.51 -10.44
N LYS A 377 -6.26 21.61 -11.24
CA LYS A 377 -7.33 21.91 -12.19
C LYS A 377 -7.57 20.78 -13.21
N ASN A 378 -6.50 20.12 -13.65
CA ASN A 378 -6.54 18.98 -14.55
C ASN A 378 -6.14 17.69 -13.83
N GLY A 379 -6.09 17.71 -12.50
CA GLY A 379 -5.67 16.57 -11.69
C GLY A 379 -6.70 15.46 -11.68
N LYS A 380 -6.21 14.23 -11.54
CA LYS A 380 -7.01 13.01 -11.43
C LYS A 380 -6.80 12.35 -10.07
N GLY A 381 -7.81 11.65 -9.58
CA GLY A 381 -7.71 10.94 -8.31
C GLY A 381 -8.42 9.60 -8.32
N ALA A 382 -7.96 8.68 -7.48
CA ALA A 382 -8.64 7.42 -7.24
C ALA A 382 -8.65 7.09 -5.74
N ILE A 383 -9.78 6.60 -5.25
CA ILE A 383 -9.95 6.28 -3.83
C ILE A 383 -10.70 4.97 -3.65
N VAL A 384 -10.22 4.16 -2.72
CA VAL A 384 -10.92 2.96 -2.25
C VAL A 384 -11.97 3.36 -1.22
N VAL A 385 -13.19 2.90 -1.39
CA VAL A 385 -14.31 3.17 -0.48
C VAL A 385 -15.13 1.91 -0.21
N PRO A 386 -15.85 1.82 0.92
CA PRO A 386 -16.87 0.78 1.11
C PRO A 386 -17.92 0.85 -0.01
N THR A 387 -18.31 -0.29 -0.58
CA THR A 387 -19.29 -0.34 -1.69
C THR A 387 -20.62 0.33 -1.32
N GLY A 388 -21.01 0.34 -0.04
CA GLY A 388 -22.19 1.07 0.42
C GLY A 388 -22.14 2.59 0.19
N PHE A 389 -20.98 3.18 -0.10
CA PHE A 389 -20.87 4.59 -0.47
C PHE A 389 -21.49 4.88 -1.83
N ILE A 390 -21.23 4.03 -2.84
CA ILE A 390 -21.62 4.29 -4.24
C ILE A 390 -23.14 4.30 -4.47
N THR A 391 -23.91 3.88 -3.46
CA THR A 391 -25.38 3.89 -3.45
C THR A 391 -25.96 4.71 -2.30
N GLY A 392 -25.16 5.61 -1.72
CA GLY A 392 -25.54 6.40 -0.55
C GLY A 392 -26.74 7.34 -0.81
N LYS A 393 -27.84 7.16 -0.06
CA LYS A 393 -29.12 7.88 -0.29
C LYS A 393 -29.35 9.04 0.67
N SER A 394 -28.49 9.26 1.66
CA SER A 394 -28.71 10.26 2.71
C SER A 394 -27.41 10.84 3.26
N GLY A 395 -27.51 11.92 4.00
CA GLY A 395 -26.42 12.54 4.77
C GLY A 395 -25.24 13.01 3.90
N ILE A 396 -24.03 12.86 4.44
CA ILE A 396 -22.78 13.31 3.81
C ILE A 396 -22.52 12.53 2.52
N LYS A 397 -22.79 11.22 2.49
CA LYS A 397 -22.61 10.37 1.30
C LYS A 397 -23.37 10.92 0.10
N LYS A 398 -24.66 11.22 0.30
CA LYS A 398 -25.52 11.79 -0.76
C LYS A 398 -24.97 13.12 -1.26
N LYS A 399 -24.60 14.04 -0.37
CA LYS A 399 -24.05 15.35 -0.75
C LYS A 399 -22.77 15.21 -1.58
N ILE A 400 -21.90 14.26 -1.23
CA ILE A 400 -20.66 14.01 -2.00
C ILE A 400 -21.02 13.46 -3.38
N LEU A 401 -21.90 12.43 -3.47
CA LEU A 401 -22.32 11.83 -4.73
C LEU A 401 -22.96 12.86 -5.66
N GLU A 402 -23.89 13.66 -5.15
CA GLU A 402 -24.52 14.76 -5.90
C GLU A 402 -23.46 15.69 -6.50
N ARG A 403 -22.51 16.16 -5.67
CA ARG A 403 -21.49 17.12 -6.15
C ARG A 403 -20.56 16.52 -7.21
N ILE A 404 -20.06 15.29 -7.03
CA ILE A 404 -19.13 14.69 -8.00
C ILE A 404 -19.80 14.35 -9.34
N VAL A 405 -21.10 14.05 -9.32
CA VAL A 405 -21.91 13.82 -10.53
C VAL A 405 -22.30 15.13 -11.18
N ASP A 406 -22.92 16.07 -10.43
CA ASP A 406 -23.41 17.35 -10.97
C ASP A 406 -22.28 18.23 -11.54
N LYS A 407 -21.07 18.09 -10.99
CA LYS A 407 -19.90 18.82 -11.47
C LYS A 407 -19.05 18.04 -12.47
N HIS A 408 -19.51 16.88 -12.93
CA HIS A 408 -18.80 16.02 -13.89
C HIS A 408 -17.38 15.67 -13.45
N ILE A 409 -17.19 15.41 -12.15
CA ILE A 409 -15.89 15.07 -11.55
C ILE A 409 -15.66 13.56 -11.60
N VAL A 410 -16.68 12.75 -11.29
CA VAL A 410 -16.57 11.29 -11.36
C VAL A 410 -16.59 10.83 -12.81
N TYR A 411 -15.63 9.98 -13.20
CA TYR A 411 -15.58 9.41 -14.54
C TYR A 411 -15.56 7.89 -14.57
N GLY A 412 -15.44 7.25 -13.41
CA GLY A 412 -15.52 5.80 -13.33
C GLY A 412 -15.63 5.24 -11.92
N VAL A 413 -16.14 4.02 -11.86
CA VAL A 413 -16.20 3.20 -10.64
C VAL A 413 -15.95 1.75 -11.00
N VAL A 414 -15.09 1.08 -10.22
CA VAL A 414 -14.87 -0.36 -10.29
C VAL A 414 -15.27 -0.97 -8.96
N LYS A 415 -16.32 -1.79 -8.93
CA LYS A 415 -16.68 -2.61 -7.78
C LYS A 415 -15.78 -3.84 -7.77
N MET A 416 -15.05 -4.03 -6.69
CA MET A 416 -14.06 -5.10 -6.56
C MET A 416 -14.71 -6.40 -6.04
N PRO A 417 -14.03 -7.55 -6.23
CA PRO A 417 -14.44 -8.82 -5.63
C PRO A 417 -14.54 -8.73 -4.10
N SER A 418 -15.38 -9.58 -3.52
CA SER A 418 -15.42 -9.75 -2.07
C SER A 418 -14.10 -10.32 -1.56
N LYS A 419 -13.75 -10.09 -0.28
CA LYS A 419 -12.53 -10.61 0.36
C LYS A 419 -11.21 -10.21 -0.33
N ILE A 420 -11.19 -9.22 -1.21
CA ILE A 420 -9.95 -8.76 -1.85
C ILE A 420 -8.95 -8.20 -0.81
N PHE A 421 -9.46 -7.69 0.31
CA PHE A 421 -8.70 -7.40 1.51
C PHE A 421 -8.82 -8.57 2.50
N ALA A 422 -7.70 -9.14 2.91
CA ALA A 422 -7.65 -10.31 3.80
C ALA A 422 -8.31 -10.07 5.19
N THR A 423 -8.45 -8.83 5.61
CA THR A 423 -8.78 -8.44 7.00
C THR A 423 -10.13 -7.79 7.17
N THR A 424 -10.80 -7.41 6.09
CA THR A 424 -12.11 -6.77 6.18
C THR A 424 -13.15 -7.56 5.40
N GLY A 425 -14.25 -7.94 6.06
CA GLY A 425 -15.44 -8.45 5.38
C GLY A 425 -16.21 -7.38 4.58
N THR A 426 -15.65 -6.17 4.47
CA THR A 426 -16.28 -5.05 3.77
C THR A 426 -16.00 -5.12 2.29
N ASN A 427 -17.04 -5.21 1.47
CA ASN A 427 -16.91 -5.07 0.02
C ASN A 427 -16.51 -3.64 -0.33
N VAL A 428 -15.58 -3.51 -1.27
CA VAL A 428 -15.02 -2.22 -1.66
C VAL A 428 -15.27 -1.90 -3.14
N SER A 429 -15.22 -0.61 -3.42
CA SER A 429 -15.25 -0.07 -4.78
C SER A 429 -14.16 1.00 -4.89
N VAL A 430 -13.60 1.13 -6.09
CA VAL A 430 -12.64 2.21 -6.41
C VAL A 430 -13.37 3.28 -7.22
N LEU A 431 -13.31 4.52 -6.74
CA LEU A 431 -13.85 5.68 -7.44
C LEU A 431 -12.73 6.45 -8.14
N PHE A 432 -13.01 6.93 -9.34
CA PHE A 432 -12.08 7.70 -10.16
C PHE A 432 -12.62 9.11 -10.42
N PHE A 433 -11.78 10.12 -10.16
CA PHE A 433 -12.08 11.54 -10.28
C PHE A 433 -11.22 12.21 -11.35
N ASP A 434 -11.81 13.09 -12.14
CA ASP A 434 -11.13 13.97 -13.10
C ASP A 434 -11.60 15.43 -12.88
N ASN A 435 -10.73 16.25 -12.30
CA ASN A 435 -11.07 17.64 -11.98
C ASN A 435 -11.07 18.56 -13.20
N SER A 436 -10.60 18.07 -14.37
CA SER A 436 -10.74 18.79 -15.64
C SER A 436 -12.21 18.91 -16.08
N ARG A 437 -13.07 18.00 -15.60
CA ARG A 437 -14.51 17.92 -15.90
C ARG A 437 -14.82 17.78 -17.40
N LYS A 438 -13.89 17.21 -18.16
CA LYS A 438 -14.04 17.00 -19.60
C LYS A 438 -14.69 15.66 -19.94
N GLN A 439 -14.87 14.80 -18.93
CA GLN A 439 -15.47 13.49 -19.12
C GLN A 439 -17.00 13.61 -19.23
N ASP A 440 -17.57 13.25 -20.35
CA ASP A 440 -19.02 13.26 -20.62
C ASP A 440 -19.69 11.93 -20.27
N ARG A 441 -18.91 10.88 -20.12
CA ARG A 441 -19.34 9.52 -19.79
C ARG A 441 -18.65 8.98 -18.55
N VAL A 442 -19.39 8.16 -17.81
CA VAL A 442 -18.91 7.47 -16.61
C VAL A 442 -18.94 5.97 -16.88
N VAL A 443 -17.80 5.32 -16.65
CA VAL A 443 -17.67 3.86 -16.78
C VAL A 443 -17.93 3.22 -15.41
N LEU A 444 -18.91 2.33 -15.34
CA LEU A 444 -19.23 1.58 -14.13
C LEU A 444 -18.97 0.09 -14.38
N ILE A 445 -18.04 -0.50 -13.63
CA ILE A 445 -17.67 -1.92 -13.74
C ILE A 445 -18.08 -2.66 -12.46
N ASP A 446 -18.69 -3.83 -12.62
CA ASP A 446 -18.91 -4.80 -11.55
C ASP A 446 -17.99 -6.01 -11.73
N ALA A 447 -16.83 -5.96 -11.06
CA ALA A 447 -15.86 -7.05 -11.06
C ALA A 447 -16.07 -8.02 -9.88
N SER A 448 -17.22 -7.98 -9.20
CA SER A 448 -17.46 -8.77 -7.97
C SER A 448 -17.42 -10.29 -8.18
N ASN A 449 -17.57 -10.76 -9.41
CA ASN A 449 -17.54 -12.17 -9.78
C ASN A 449 -16.19 -12.63 -10.35
N MET A 450 -15.16 -11.75 -10.36
CA MET A 450 -13.81 -12.06 -10.83
C MET A 450 -12.93 -12.54 -9.68
N GLY A 451 -11.83 -13.17 -10.04
CA GLY A 451 -10.83 -13.68 -9.13
C GLY A 451 -11.15 -15.07 -8.59
N HIS A 452 -10.17 -15.62 -7.89
CA HIS A 452 -10.26 -16.90 -7.23
C HIS A 452 -9.87 -16.78 -5.75
N ASP A 453 -10.49 -17.60 -4.90
CA ASP A 453 -10.24 -17.58 -3.46
C ASP A 453 -9.05 -18.49 -3.13
N GLU A 454 -8.03 -17.93 -2.48
CA GLU A 454 -6.89 -18.67 -1.93
C GLU A 454 -6.77 -18.44 -0.42
N LYS A 455 -6.12 -19.39 0.25
CA LYS A 455 -5.84 -19.29 1.68
C LYS A 455 -4.62 -18.39 1.92
N ASP A 456 -4.82 -17.26 2.56
CA ASP A 456 -3.76 -16.36 2.99
C ASP A 456 -3.67 -16.37 4.53
N GLY A 457 -2.77 -17.20 5.05
CA GLY A 457 -2.70 -17.49 6.48
C GLY A 457 -3.95 -18.22 6.98
N ASN A 458 -4.65 -17.63 7.95
CA ASN A 458 -5.90 -18.16 8.51
C ASN A 458 -7.16 -17.64 7.78
N ASN A 459 -7.02 -16.73 6.84
CA ASN A 459 -8.11 -16.08 6.14
C ASN A 459 -8.20 -16.56 4.68
N MET A 460 -9.41 -16.53 4.12
CA MET A 460 -9.62 -16.65 2.67
C MET A 460 -9.52 -15.27 2.05
N ARG A 461 -8.76 -15.15 0.96
CA ARG A 461 -8.59 -13.92 0.19
C ARG A 461 -8.83 -14.18 -1.28
N THR A 462 -9.48 -13.23 -1.96
CA THR A 462 -9.67 -13.28 -3.41
C THR A 462 -8.48 -12.62 -4.11
N PHE A 463 -7.90 -13.33 -5.05
CA PHE A 463 -6.83 -12.86 -5.93
C PHE A 463 -7.37 -12.66 -7.34
N LEU A 464 -6.92 -11.58 -7.99
CA LEU A 464 -7.19 -11.32 -9.40
C LEU A 464 -6.00 -11.77 -10.24
N ASP A 465 -6.25 -12.54 -11.27
CA ASP A 465 -5.23 -12.91 -12.25
C ASP A 465 -4.82 -11.70 -13.11
N PRO A 466 -3.59 -11.67 -13.65
CA PRO A 466 -3.15 -10.58 -14.53
C PRO A 466 -4.10 -10.34 -15.71
N LYS A 467 -4.67 -11.40 -16.29
CA LYS A 467 -5.64 -11.28 -17.39
C LYS A 467 -6.97 -10.64 -16.95
N GLU A 468 -7.39 -10.87 -15.73
CA GLU A 468 -8.59 -10.25 -15.16
C GLU A 468 -8.36 -8.76 -14.92
N ILE A 469 -7.18 -8.39 -14.40
CA ILE A 469 -6.74 -7.01 -14.25
C ILE A 469 -6.73 -6.31 -15.61
N ASP A 470 -6.13 -6.94 -16.64
CA ASP A 470 -6.11 -6.42 -18.01
C ASP A 470 -7.53 -6.23 -18.56
N THR A 471 -8.42 -7.17 -18.32
CA THR A 471 -9.84 -7.08 -18.74
C THR A 471 -10.53 -5.87 -18.12
N ILE A 472 -10.34 -5.63 -16.82
CA ILE A 472 -10.90 -4.44 -16.13
C ILE A 472 -10.34 -3.17 -16.75
N VAL A 473 -9.01 -3.09 -16.89
CA VAL A 473 -8.32 -1.90 -17.37
C VAL A 473 -8.70 -1.58 -18.82
N GLU A 474 -8.65 -2.56 -19.71
CA GLU A 474 -9.01 -2.36 -21.12
C GLU A 474 -10.46 -1.95 -21.30
N THR A 475 -11.40 -2.62 -20.61
CA THR A 475 -12.82 -2.29 -20.67
C THR A 475 -13.08 -0.86 -20.21
N PHE A 476 -12.41 -0.44 -19.14
CA PHE A 476 -12.54 0.92 -18.61
C PHE A 476 -11.98 1.97 -19.59
N LEU A 477 -10.75 1.78 -20.07
CA LEU A 477 -10.08 2.74 -20.96
C LEU A 477 -10.79 2.85 -22.32
N LYS A 478 -11.24 1.73 -22.88
CA LYS A 478 -12.01 1.70 -24.13
C LYS A 478 -13.45 2.20 -23.98
N LYS A 479 -13.89 2.45 -22.74
CA LYS A 479 -15.28 2.80 -22.39
C LYS A 479 -16.28 1.82 -23.03
N GLU A 480 -16.06 0.54 -22.79
CA GLU A 480 -16.81 -0.54 -23.42
C GLU A 480 -17.94 -1.02 -22.49
N ALA A 481 -19.15 -1.15 -23.02
CA ALA A 481 -20.25 -1.77 -22.30
C ALA A 481 -20.25 -3.28 -22.58
N LYS A 482 -20.26 -4.08 -21.50
CA LYS A 482 -20.31 -5.54 -21.55
C LYS A 482 -21.40 -6.05 -20.63
N GLU A 483 -22.18 -7.00 -21.13
CA GLU A 483 -23.27 -7.61 -20.38
C GLU A 483 -22.83 -8.11 -19.00
N ASP A 484 -23.61 -7.80 -17.98
CA ASP A 484 -23.39 -8.15 -16.57
C ASP A 484 -22.02 -7.78 -15.97
N PHE A 485 -21.21 -6.97 -16.70
CA PHE A 485 -19.88 -6.57 -16.25
C PHE A 485 -19.68 -5.05 -16.26
N SER A 486 -20.02 -4.35 -17.35
CA SER A 486 -19.76 -2.92 -17.46
C SER A 486 -20.86 -2.15 -18.19
N VAL A 487 -21.10 -0.91 -17.76
CA VAL A 487 -21.96 0.04 -18.45
C VAL A 487 -21.28 1.39 -18.59
N VAL A 488 -21.64 2.11 -19.65
CA VAL A 488 -21.14 3.46 -19.92
C VAL A 488 -22.33 4.42 -19.95
N VAL A 489 -22.44 5.24 -18.92
CA VAL A 489 -23.62 6.08 -18.67
C VAL A 489 -23.27 7.56 -18.68
N SER A 490 -24.26 8.42 -18.93
CA SER A 490 -24.09 9.86 -18.76
C SER A 490 -24.31 10.27 -17.30
N HIS A 491 -23.82 11.45 -16.92
CA HIS A 491 -24.09 12.01 -15.59
C HIS A 491 -25.61 12.24 -15.38
N GLU A 492 -26.34 12.56 -16.44
CA GLU A 492 -27.81 12.70 -16.39
C GLU A 492 -28.52 11.36 -16.11
N ASP A 493 -28.04 10.25 -16.65
CA ASP A 493 -28.62 8.94 -16.35
C ASP A 493 -28.33 8.54 -14.89
N ILE A 494 -27.17 8.92 -14.35
CA ILE A 494 -26.84 8.72 -12.94
C ILE A 494 -27.80 9.52 -12.05
N LYS A 495 -28.11 10.76 -12.38
CA LYS A 495 -29.12 11.57 -11.67
C LYS A 495 -30.49 10.91 -11.67
N LYS A 496 -30.96 10.40 -12.83
CA LYS A 496 -32.23 9.65 -12.93
C LYS A 496 -32.28 8.42 -12.02
N LYS A 497 -31.14 7.76 -11.82
CA LYS A 497 -30.97 6.62 -10.91
C LYS A 497 -30.61 7.06 -9.47
N LYS A 498 -30.98 8.28 -9.05
CA LYS A 498 -30.77 8.83 -7.71
C LYS A 498 -29.31 8.83 -7.26
N TYR A 499 -28.42 9.22 -8.19
CA TYR A 499 -26.98 9.30 -8.02
C TYR A 499 -26.28 7.96 -7.68
N SER A 500 -26.90 6.83 -8.04
CA SER A 500 -26.26 5.53 -7.86
C SER A 500 -25.15 5.31 -8.87
N LEU A 501 -23.97 4.92 -8.37
CA LEU A 501 -22.79 4.57 -9.17
C LEU A 501 -22.58 3.04 -9.24
N SER A 502 -23.58 2.23 -8.91
CA SER A 502 -23.52 0.76 -8.99
C SER A 502 -23.91 0.28 -10.41
N ALA A 503 -23.00 -0.38 -11.10
CA ALA A 503 -23.24 -0.91 -12.46
C ALA A 503 -24.50 -1.78 -12.56
N GLY A 504 -24.73 -2.64 -11.55
CA GLY A 504 -25.90 -3.53 -11.52
C GLY A 504 -27.28 -2.85 -11.53
N GLN A 505 -27.35 -1.51 -11.30
CA GLN A 505 -28.61 -0.77 -11.45
C GLN A 505 -28.91 -0.34 -12.89
N TYR A 506 -27.98 -0.56 -13.81
CA TYR A 506 -28.06 -0.18 -15.22
C TYR A 506 -28.06 -1.39 -16.14
N PHE A 507 -27.81 -2.60 -15.61
CA PHE A 507 -27.95 -3.83 -16.39
C PHE A 507 -29.42 -4.09 -16.71
N ASP A 508 -29.67 -4.66 -17.88
CA ASP A 508 -30.99 -5.12 -18.27
C ASP A 508 -31.41 -6.31 -17.40
N VAL A 509 -32.59 -6.22 -16.82
CA VAL A 509 -33.16 -7.33 -16.04
C VAL A 509 -33.63 -8.39 -17.03
N LYS A 510 -32.83 -9.44 -17.19
CA LYS A 510 -33.31 -10.65 -17.85
C LYS A 510 -34.21 -11.40 -16.89
N ILE A 511 -35.52 -11.42 -17.21
CA ILE A 511 -36.44 -12.31 -16.54
C ILE A 511 -36.31 -13.66 -17.27
N GLU A 512 -35.48 -14.55 -16.74
CA GLU A 512 -35.53 -15.93 -17.21
C GLU A 512 -36.82 -16.56 -16.67
N TYR A 513 -37.74 -16.79 -17.58
CA TYR A 513 -38.88 -17.62 -17.29
C TYR A 513 -38.45 -19.07 -17.36
N ASP A 514 -38.26 -19.71 -16.21
CA ASP A 514 -38.25 -21.16 -16.14
C ASP A 514 -39.63 -21.63 -16.65
N PRO A 515 -39.72 -22.35 -17.77
CA PRO A 515 -40.98 -22.85 -18.25
C PRO A 515 -41.44 -24.02 -17.34
N ILE A 516 -42.01 -23.66 -16.22
CA ILE A 516 -42.64 -24.65 -15.32
C ILE A 516 -44.06 -24.89 -15.78
N THR A 517 -44.45 -26.16 -15.79
CA THR A 517 -45.83 -26.51 -16.07
C THR A 517 -46.77 -26.03 -14.96
N ASP A 518 -48.05 -25.84 -15.27
CA ASP A 518 -49.05 -25.45 -14.27
C ASP A 518 -49.09 -26.41 -13.07
N GLU A 519 -48.85 -27.71 -13.31
CA GLU A 519 -48.79 -28.73 -12.28
C GLU A 519 -47.55 -28.56 -11.39
N GLU A 520 -46.41 -28.30 -11.99
CA GLU A 520 -45.19 -28.06 -11.25
C GLU A 520 -45.26 -26.76 -10.43
N TYR A 521 -45.84 -25.70 -10.99
CA TYR A 521 -46.12 -24.47 -10.26
C TYR A 521 -47.02 -24.70 -9.03
N LYS A 522 -48.13 -25.40 -9.21
CA LYS A 522 -49.06 -25.75 -8.12
C LYS A 522 -48.38 -26.62 -7.06
N SER A 523 -47.54 -27.56 -7.48
CA SER A 523 -46.75 -28.40 -6.56
C SER A 523 -45.76 -27.56 -5.73
N ARG A 524 -45.01 -26.66 -6.36
CA ARG A 524 -44.07 -25.77 -5.66
C ARG A 524 -44.80 -24.85 -4.68
N ILE A 525 -45.93 -24.24 -5.07
CA ILE A 525 -46.73 -23.41 -4.20
C ILE A 525 -47.30 -24.21 -3.00
N SER A 526 -47.75 -25.43 -3.23
CA SER A 526 -48.18 -26.35 -2.15
C SER A 526 -47.06 -26.62 -1.16
N THR A 527 -45.89 -26.92 -1.64
CA THR A 527 -44.68 -27.18 -0.83
C THR A 527 -44.30 -25.92 -0.02
N PHE A 528 -44.31 -24.73 -0.61
CA PHE A 528 -44.05 -23.49 0.07
C PHE A 528 -45.08 -23.23 1.18
N LYS A 529 -46.38 -23.45 0.90
CA LYS A 529 -47.45 -23.31 1.90
C LYS A 529 -47.25 -24.24 3.09
N GLN A 530 -46.87 -25.50 2.82
CA GLN A 530 -46.57 -26.47 3.89
C GLN A 530 -45.39 -26.04 4.74
N ASN A 531 -44.30 -25.58 4.10
CA ASN A 531 -43.10 -25.09 4.78
C ASN A 531 -43.40 -23.85 5.63
N LEU A 532 -44.18 -22.89 5.11
CA LEU A 532 -44.62 -21.73 5.88
C LEU A 532 -45.46 -22.14 7.08
N THR A 533 -46.40 -23.07 6.92
CA THR A 533 -47.23 -23.59 8.02
C THR A 533 -46.36 -24.23 9.12
N LYS A 534 -45.33 -25.03 8.73
CA LYS A 534 -44.37 -25.61 9.69
C LYS A 534 -43.56 -24.53 10.42
N LEU A 535 -43.09 -23.51 9.68
CA LEU A 535 -42.33 -22.42 10.28
C LEU A 535 -43.18 -21.59 11.27
N PHE A 536 -44.43 -21.29 10.94
CA PHE A 536 -45.37 -20.60 11.86
C PHE A 536 -45.67 -21.42 13.12
N SER A 537 -45.87 -22.76 12.95
CA SER A 537 -46.03 -23.63 14.14
C SER A 537 -44.79 -23.63 15.02
N SER A 538 -43.58 -23.76 14.41
CA SER A 538 -42.33 -23.72 15.17
C SER A 538 -42.09 -22.36 15.84
N ALA A 539 -42.48 -21.24 15.21
CA ALA A 539 -42.39 -19.91 15.79
C ALA A 539 -43.31 -19.79 17.02
N HIS A 540 -44.57 -20.28 16.96
CA HIS A 540 -45.48 -20.30 18.08
C HIS A 540 -44.99 -21.16 19.26
N ASP A 541 -44.38 -22.32 18.97
CA ASP A 541 -43.77 -23.15 19.99
C ASP A 541 -42.58 -22.47 20.68
N LEU A 542 -41.78 -21.73 19.93
CA LEU A 542 -40.66 -20.94 20.46
C LEU A 542 -41.16 -19.74 21.30
N GLU A 543 -42.20 -19.02 20.84
CA GLU A 543 -42.83 -17.96 21.61
C GLU A 543 -43.34 -18.46 22.95
N ALA A 544 -44.06 -19.60 22.98
CA ALA A 544 -44.55 -20.21 24.20
C ALA A 544 -43.40 -20.60 25.16
N LYS A 545 -42.28 -21.15 24.63
CA LYS A 545 -41.10 -21.47 25.44
C LYS A 545 -40.44 -20.21 26.03
N ILE A 546 -40.34 -19.15 25.25
CA ILE A 546 -39.73 -17.87 25.69
C ILE A 546 -40.60 -17.30 26.82
N ILE A 547 -41.93 -17.20 26.63
CA ILE A 547 -42.86 -16.70 27.63
C ILE A 547 -42.77 -17.55 28.91
N GLY A 548 -42.83 -18.89 28.78
CA GLY A 548 -42.75 -19.78 29.93
C GLY A 548 -41.43 -19.73 30.69
N THR A 549 -40.31 -19.40 29.98
CA THR A 549 -39.02 -19.21 30.63
C THR A 549 -38.95 -17.85 31.35
N THR A 550 -39.45 -16.80 30.70
CA THR A 550 -39.53 -15.46 31.30
C THR A 550 -40.38 -15.44 32.56
N ASP A 551 -41.54 -16.14 32.54
CA ASP A 551 -42.41 -16.29 33.71
C ASP A 551 -41.74 -17.01 34.89
N LYS A 552 -40.85 -17.97 34.59
CA LYS A 552 -40.04 -18.64 35.62
C LYS A 552 -39.00 -17.72 36.23
N ILE A 553 -38.37 -16.87 35.43
CA ILE A 553 -37.38 -15.89 35.90
C ILE A 553 -38.04 -14.80 36.77
N VAL A 554 -39.23 -14.38 36.39
CA VAL A 554 -39.97 -13.34 37.16
C VAL A 554 -40.50 -13.90 38.50
N LYS A 555 -40.73 -15.23 38.62
CA LYS A 555 -41.21 -15.88 39.84
C LYS A 555 -40.07 -16.39 40.77
N ALA A 556 -38.82 -16.36 40.32
CA ALA A 556 -37.63 -16.64 41.12
C ALA A 556 -37.04 -15.36 41.71
#